data_ef68b59b4b5e1a73117c85797e2cc9a2
#
_entry.id   ef68b59b4b5e1a73117c85797e2cc9a2
#
_cell.length_a   1.000
_cell.length_b   1.000
_cell.length_c   1.000
_cell.angle_alpha   90.00
_cell.angle_beta   90.00
_cell.angle_gamma   90.00
#
_symmetry.space_group_name_H-M   'P 1'
#
loop_
_entity.id
_entity.type
_entity.pdbx_description
1 polymer ?
#
loop_
_entity_poly.entity_id
_entity_poly.type
_entity_poly.pdbx_seq_one_letter_code
_entity_poly.pdbx_strand_id
1 'polypeptide(L)'
;QVSSAASDVYKRQMQFNPPLESATLIKRYKRFLTDIKLPDGSERTIHCANTGAMTGCATPGNTVWYSTSDNAKRKYPNSWEISETDKGHRICVNTARANQLAVEAIENKTIVELLGYNALRTEVKYGSENSRIDILLEDNEKPPCYIEVKSVTLLDEQETSTEGQGFFPDAVTTRGQKHLRELTEMVESGNRAVLLFTVLHSGIEKVSAAHHIDCLLY
;
A
#
# COMPACT_ATOMS: atom_id res chain seq x y z
N GLN A 1 -2.50 -1.32 -36.10
CA GLN A 1 -3.65 -1.41 -35.16
C GLN A 1 -3.17 -2.08 -33.88
N VAL A 2 -3.08 -1.31 -32.79
CA VAL A 2 -2.89 -1.87 -31.47
C VAL A 2 -4.19 -2.60 -31.11
N SER A 3 -4.09 -3.88 -30.77
CA SER A 3 -5.24 -4.74 -30.42
C SER A 3 -6.11 -4.05 -29.34
N SER A 4 -7.43 -4.12 -29.49
CA SER A 4 -8.40 -3.56 -28.52
C SER A 4 -8.19 -4.09 -27.11
N ALA A 5 -7.69 -5.32 -26.95
CA ALA A 5 -7.34 -5.93 -25.66
C ALA A 5 -6.17 -5.20 -24.94
N ALA A 6 -5.15 -4.74 -25.69
CA ALA A 6 -4.06 -3.95 -25.10
C ALA A 6 -4.57 -2.57 -24.63
N SER A 7 -5.48 -1.94 -25.39
CA SER A 7 -6.11 -0.67 -25.00
C SER A 7 -6.95 -0.81 -23.73
N ASP A 8 -7.63 -1.94 -23.50
CA ASP A 8 -8.44 -2.16 -22.29
C ASP A 8 -7.60 -2.47 -21.04
N VAL A 9 -6.43 -3.09 -21.20
CA VAL A 9 -5.48 -3.29 -20.07
C VAL A 9 -4.91 -1.95 -19.61
N TYR A 10 -4.56 -1.03 -20.53
CA TYR A 10 -4.07 0.31 -20.17
C TYR A 10 -5.12 1.18 -19.47
N LYS A 11 -6.41 0.99 -19.76
CA LYS A 11 -7.50 1.72 -19.12
C LYS A 11 -7.77 1.29 -17.66
N ARG A 12 -7.20 0.17 -17.25
CA ARG A 12 -7.40 -0.44 -15.91
C ARG A 12 -6.23 -0.20 -14.94
N GLN A 13 -5.34 0.74 -15.24
CA GLN A 13 -4.18 1.04 -14.40
C GLN A 13 -4.37 2.39 -13.72
N MET A 14 -4.07 2.43 -12.41
CA MET A 14 -3.97 3.69 -11.68
C MET A 14 -2.98 4.62 -12.39
N GLN A 15 -3.42 5.84 -12.68
CA GLN A 15 -2.60 6.86 -13.31
C GLN A 15 -2.39 8.04 -12.36
N PHE A 16 -1.19 8.61 -12.40
CA PHE A 16 -0.90 9.87 -11.72
C PHE A 16 -1.16 11.04 -12.68
N ASN A 17 -2.07 11.92 -12.32
CA ASN A 17 -2.38 13.13 -13.07
C ASN A 17 -2.44 14.34 -12.12
N PRO A 18 -1.52 15.31 -12.24
CA PRO A 18 -0.38 15.35 -13.19
C PRO A 18 0.63 14.22 -12.97
N PRO A 19 1.52 13.97 -13.96
CA PRO A 19 2.61 13.00 -13.81
C PRO A 19 3.49 13.30 -12.59
N LEU A 20 4.10 12.25 -12.03
CA LEU A 20 5.04 12.41 -10.92
C LEU A 20 6.31 13.11 -11.38
N GLU A 21 6.85 13.93 -10.49
CA GLU A 21 8.17 14.54 -10.62
C GLU A 21 9.21 13.76 -9.81
N SER A 22 10.47 13.78 -10.24
CA SER A 22 11.56 13.07 -9.56
C SER A 22 12.50 14.01 -8.82
N ALA A 23 13.11 13.50 -7.74
CA ALA A 23 14.11 14.16 -6.93
C ALA A 23 15.01 13.13 -6.24
N THR A 24 16.09 13.57 -5.59
CA THR A 24 16.95 12.70 -4.80
C THR A 24 16.58 12.77 -3.33
N LEU A 25 16.47 11.62 -2.67
CA LEU A 25 16.22 11.52 -1.23
C LEU A 25 17.42 12.03 -0.44
N ILE A 26 17.20 13.02 0.44
CA ILE A 26 18.22 13.46 1.41
C ILE A 26 18.03 12.67 2.70
N LYS A 27 16.84 12.79 3.32
CA LYS A 27 16.50 12.06 4.57
C LYS A 27 15.00 12.05 4.83
N ARG A 28 14.55 11.04 5.56
CA ARG A 28 13.22 10.98 6.16
C ARG A 28 13.31 11.22 7.66
N TYR A 29 12.37 11.97 8.23
CA TYR A 29 12.35 12.27 9.68
C TYR A 29 10.92 12.53 10.19
N LYS A 30 10.76 12.52 11.49
CA LYS A 30 9.44 12.66 12.16
C LYS A 30 8.36 11.74 11.60
N ARG A 31 8.74 10.62 10.96
CA ARG A 31 7.87 9.63 10.30
C ARG A 31 7.12 10.13 9.06
N PHE A 32 6.73 11.39 8.98
CA PHE A 32 5.86 11.95 7.93
C PHE A 32 6.50 13.06 7.11
N LEU A 33 7.78 13.38 7.32
CA LEU A 33 8.52 14.40 6.57
C LEU A 33 9.71 13.79 5.85
N THR A 34 9.98 14.32 4.67
CA THR A 34 11.10 13.90 3.82
C THR A 34 11.72 15.12 3.16
N ASP A 35 13.03 15.29 3.33
CA ASP A 35 13.80 16.28 2.59
C ASP A 35 14.35 15.65 1.32
N ILE A 36 14.16 16.32 0.19
CA ILE A 36 14.58 15.93 -1.14
C ILE A 36 15.38 17.03 -1.80
N LYS A 37 16.30 16.65 -2.70
CA LYS A 37 17.05 17.55 -3.56
C LYS A 37 16.49 17.50 -4.97
N LEU A 38 16.03 18.66 -5.46
CA LEU A 38 15.48 18.81 -6.81
C LEU A 38 16.58 18.81 -7.88
N PRO A 39 16.26 18.61 -9.17
CA PRO A 39 17.23 18.65 -10.27
C PRO A 39 17.99 19.97 -10.39
N ASP A 40 17.41 21.09 -9.98
CA ASP A 40 18.06 22.42 -9.96
C ASP A 40 19.01 22.63 -8.77
N GLY A 41 19.15 21.61 -7.90
CA GLY A 41 19.99 21.62 -6.72
C GLY A 41 19.33 22.20 -5.46
N SER A 42 18.14 22.77 -5.55
CA SER A 42 17.39 23.26 -4.39
C SER A 42 16.87 22.12 -3.53
N GLU A 43 16.63 22.38 -2.24
CA GLU A 43 16.07 21.41 -1.31
C GLU A 43 14.61 21.74 -0.99
N ARG A 44 13.83 20.70 -0.78
CA ARG A 44 12.40 20.81 -0.43
C ARG A 44 12.01 19.75 0.57
N THR A 45 11.16 20.15 1.54
CA THR A 45 10.48 19.19 2.44
C THR A 45 9.14 18.80 1.85
N ILE A 46 8.89 17.49 1.73
CA ILE A 46 7.65 16.91 1.24
C ILE A 46 7.00 16.02 2.31
N HIS A 47 5.73 15.72 2.14
CA HIS A 47 4.98 14.82 3.03
C HIS A 47 5.24 13.36 2.67
N CYS A 48 5.48 12.52 3.69
CA CYS A 48 5.51 11.07 3.60
C CYS A 48 4.25 10.50 4.27
N ALA A 49 3.38 9.86 3.50
CA ALA A 49 2.13 9.29 4.03
C ALA A 49 2.37 8.02 4.85
N ASN A 50 3.46 7.31 4.60
CA ASN A 50 3.84 6.10 5.33
C ASN A 50 4.49 6.47 6.66
N THR A 51 3.86 6.09 7.77
CA THR A 51 4.41 6.28 9.12
C THR A 51 5.11 5.03 9.68
N GLY A 52 5.17 3.95 8.92
CA GLY A 52 5.84 2.69 9.25
C GLY A 52 7.37 2.78 9.21
N ALA A 53 8.03 1.65 9.39
CA ALA A 53 9.49 1.54 9.41
C ALA A 53 10.11 1.94 8.05
N MET A 54 9.48 1.56 6.95
CA MET A 54 9.96 1.79 5.58
C MET A 54 11.35 1.18 5.34
N THR A 55 11.59 0.00 5.90
CA THR A 55 12.83 -0.76 5.72
C THR A 55 13.08 -1.01 4.23
N GLY A 56 14.28 -0.68 3.75
CA GLY A 56 14.66 -0.79 2.34
C GLY A 56 14.06 0.29 1.41
N CYS A 57 13.10 1.10 1.88
CA CYS A 57 12.39 2.06 1.04
C CYS A 57 12.93 3.50 1.09
N ALA A 58 13.74 3.85 2.11
CA ALA A 58 14.08 5.23 2.45
C ALA A 58 15.60 5.46 2.57
N THR A 59 16.39 4.86 1.69
CA THR A 59 17.85 5.02 1.65
C THR A 59 18.22 6.37 1.05
N PRO A 60 18.98 7.23 1.76
CA PRO A 60 19.47 8.49 1.20
C PRO A 60 20.23 8.27 -0.12
N GLY A 61 20.01 9.16 -1.08
CA GLY A 61 20.55 9.03 -2.43
C GLY A 61 19.62 8.36 -3.44
N ASN A 62 18.62 7.59 -2.98
CA ASN A 62 17.62 6.98 -3.87
C ASN A 62 16.76 8.04 -4.57
N THR A 63 16.19 7.68 -5.72
CA THR A 63 15.23 8.53 -6.42
C THR A 63 13.88 8.49 -5.72
N VAL A 64 13.33 9.67 -5.47
CA VAL A 64 11.97 9.88 -4.96
C VAL A 64 11.11 10.41 -6.09
N TRP A 65 9.96 9.77 -6.32
CA TRP A 65 8.91 10.27 -7.20
C TRP A 65 7.79 10.85 -6.34
N TYR A 66 7.41 12.09 -6.58
CA TYR A 66 6.43 12.80 -5.76
C TYR A 66 5.31 13.41 -6.61
N SER A 67 4.13 13.50 -6.00
CA SER A 67 2.97 14.19 -6.55
C SER A 67 2.85 15.60 -5.98
N THR A 68 2.22 16.50 -6.73
CA THR A 68 1.88 17.87 -6.30
C THR A 68 0.37 18.02 -6.20
N SER A 69 -0.10 18.52 -5.07
CA SER A 69 -1.52 18.75 -4.80
C SER A 69 -1.88 20.21 -5.04
N ASP A 70 -3.00 20.45 -5.72
CA ASP A 70 -3.57 21.78 -5.95
C ASP A 70 -4.28 22.37 -4.72
N ASN A 71 -4.36 21.61 -3.62
CA ASN A 71 -5.02 22.09 -2.40
C ASN A 71 -4.14 23.10 -1.65
N ALA A 72 -4.45 24.39 -1.81
CA ALA A 72 -3.72 25.49 -1.18
C ALA A 72 -3.72 25.47 0.37
N LYS A 73 -4.60 24.68 1.00
CA LYS A 73 -4.64 24.52 2.46
C LYS A 73 -3.56 23.55 2.98
N ARG A 74 -2.90 22.79 2.13
CA ARG A 74 -1.86 21.85 2.53
C ARG A 74 -0.56 22.57 2.87
N LYS A 75 -0.03 22.34 4.08
CA LYS A 75 1.28 22.86 4.50
C LYS A 75 2.41 22.32 3.61
N TYR A 76 2.32 21.05 3.21
CA TYR A 76 3.25 20.38 2.29
C TYR A 76 2.45 19.96 1.07
N PRO A 77 2.54 20.70 -0.05
CA PRO A 77 1.77 20.38 -1.25
C PRO A 77 2.25 19.09 -1.94
N ASN A 78 3.54 18.78 -1.78
CA ASN A 78 4.15 17.61 -2.39
C ASN A 78 4.03 16.37 -1.48
N SER A 79 3.76 15.22 -2.07
CA SER A 79 3.69 13.91 -1.38
C SER A 79 4.61 12.91 -2.03
N TRP A 80 5.38 12.18 -1.23
CA TRP A 80 6.19 11.07 -1.68
C TRP A 80 5.29 9.89 -2.08
N GLU A 81 5.37 9.47 -3.34
CA GLU A 81 4.55 8.40 -3.90
C GLU A 81 5.37 7.13 -4.10
N ILE A 82 6.52 7.22 -4.77
CA ILE A 82 7.34 6.06 -5.14
C ILE A 82 8.80 6.33 -4.77
N SER A 83 9.46 5.32 -4.23
CA SER A 83 10.91 5.23 -4.08
C SER A 83 11.48 4.37 -5.21
N GLU A 84 12.61 4.77 -5.78
CA GLU A 84 13.34 3.94 -6.73
C GLU A 84 14.74 3.69 -6.16
N THR A 85 15.07 2.41 -5.96
CA THR A 85 16.32 1.97 -5.34
C THR A 85 17.48 2.05 -6.34
N ASP A 86 18.71 1.95 -5.86
CA ASP A 86 19.92 1.83 -6.67
C ASP A 86 19.93 0.59 -7.58
N LYS A 87 19.18 -0.46 -7.21
CA LYS A 87 18.96 -1.67 -8.03
C LYS A 87 17.86 -1.50 -9.08
N GLY A 88 17.24 -0.31 -9.19
CA GLY A 88 16.16 0.00 -10.14
C GLY A 88 14.78 -0.53 -9.72
N HIS A 89 14.61 -1.05 -8.51
CA HIS A 89 13.29 -1.43 -8.01
C HIS A 89 12.46 -0.20 -7.64
N ARG A 90 11.18 -0.22 -8.00
CA ARG A 90 10.21 0.81 -7.66
C ARG A 90 9.29 0.33 -6.56
N ILE A 91 9.14 1.15 -5.52
CA ILE A 91 8.40 0.85 -4.30
C ILE A 91 7.37 1.95 -4.10
N CYS A 92 6.08 1.65 -4.18
CA CYS A 92 5.05 2.61 -3.81
C CYS A 92 5.00 2.73 -2.29
N VAL A 93 5.42 3.88 -1.78
CA VAL A 93 5.53 4.13 -0.34
C VAL A 93 4.32 4.86 0.23
N ASN A 94 3.46 5.43 -0.62
CA ASN A 94 2.23 6.06 -0.17
C ASN A 94 1.18 5.00 0.15
N THR A 95 0.97 4.74 1.44
CA THR A 95 0.06 3.68 1.93
C THR A 95 -1.40 3.86 1.49
N ALA A 96 -1.84 5.09 1.23
CA ALA A 96 -3.20 5.34 0.70
C ALA A 96 -3.41 4.72 -0.69
N ARG A 97 -2.35 4.48 -1.45
CA ARG A 97 -2.43 3.85 -2.77
C ARG A 97 -2.80 2.38 -2.70
N ALA A 98 -2.40 1.67 -1.63
CA ALA A 98 -2.78 0.28 -1.42
C ALA A 98 -4.30 0.10 -1.40
N ASN A 99 -5.00 0.93 -0.62
CA ASN A 99 -6.46 0.89 -0.52
C ASN A 99 -7.13 1.30 -1.84
N GLN A 100 -6.59 2.31 -2.53
CA GLN A 100 -7.11 2.74 -3.84
C GLN A 100 -6.98 1.62 -4.89
N LEU A 101 -5.83 0.94 -4.94
CA LEU A 101 -5.59 -0.19 -5.85
C LEU A 101 -6.50 -1.37 -5.53
N ALA A 102 -6.73 -1.67 -4.24
CA ALA A 102 -7.63 -2.73 -3.81
C ALA A 102 -9.07 -2.42 -4.25
N VAL A 103 -9.56 -1.20 -4.03
CA VAL A 103 -10.89 -0.76 -4.49
C VAL A 103 -11.00 -0.88 -6.01
N GLU A 104 -10.04 -0.33 -6.76
CA GLU A 104 -10.00 -0.42 -8.21
C GLU A 104 -10.04 -1.88 -8.71
N ALA A 105 -9.27 -2.78 -8.08
CA ALA A 105 -9.23 -4.19 -8.44
C ALA A 105 -10.57 -4.90 -8.17
N ILE A 106 -11.28 -4.53 -7.12
CA ILE A 106 -12.61 -5.06 -6.80
C ILE A 106 -13.64 -4.55 -7.81
N GLU A 107 -13.68 -3.22 -8.05
CA GLU A 107 -14.62 -2.59 -8.98
C GLU A 107 -14.43 -3.08 -10.43
N ASN A 108 -13.17 -3.26 -10.85
CA ASN A 108 -12.81 -3.84 -12.15
C ASN A 108 -12.97 -5.36 -12.22
N LYS A 109 -13.45 -6.00 -11.13
CA LYS A 109 -13.67 -7.45 -11.05
C LYS A 109 -12.41 -8.28 -11.29
N THR A 110 -11.24 -7.75 -10.95
CA THR A 110 -9.95 -8.44 -11.08
C THR A 110 -9.79 -9.51 -10.00
N ILE A 111 -10.33 -9.28 -8.79
CA ILE A 111 -10.28 -10.23 -7.67
C ILE A 111 -11.55 -11.07 -7.71
N VAL A 112 -11.47 -12.26 -8.35
CA VAL A 112 -12.63 -13.12 -8.60
C VAL A 112 -13.27 -13.64 -7.32
N GLU A 113 -12.50 -13.81 -6.25
CA GLU A 113 -12.97 -14.26 -4.93
C GLU A 113 -13.86 -13.22 -4.22
N LEU A 114 -13.86 -11.97 -4.69
CA LEU A 114 -14.65 -10.86 -4.14
C LEU A 114 -15.84 -10.48 -5.03
N LEU A 115 -16.17 -11.29 -6.02
CA LEU A 115 -17.32 -11.05 -6.90
C LEU A 115 -18.67 -11.31 -6.21
N GLY A 116 -19.70 -10.63 -6.73
CA GLY A 116 -21.11 -10.85 -6.36
C GLY A 116 -21.54 -10.08 -5.11
N TYR A 117 -20.90 -8.98 -4.81
CA TYR A 117 -21.36 -7.96 -3.87
C TYR A 117 -21.87 -6.74 -4.64
N ASN A 118 -22.95 -6.13 -4.17
CA ASN A 118 -23.64 -5.03 -4.83
C ASN A 118 -23.22 -3.64 -4.31
N ALA A 119 -22.62 -3.58 -3.12
CA ALA A 119 -22.14 -2.34 -2.52
C ALA A 119 -20.72 -2.48 -2.00
N LEU A 120 -19.94 -1.39 -2.14
CA LEU A 120 -18.59 -1.23 -1.60
C LEU A 120 -18.53 0.06 -0.80
N ARG A 121 -18.08 -0.02 0.44
CA ARG A 121 -17.80 1.15 1.29
C ARG A 121 -16.39 1.06 1.86
N THR A 122 -15.75 2.20 2.07
CA THR A 122 -14.40 2.30 2.64
C THR A 122 -14.41 2.95 4.01
N GLU A 123 -13.41 2.67 4.83
CA GLU A 123 -13.18 3.30 6.14
C GLU A 123 -14.39 3.18 7.09
N VAL A 124 -15.06 2.02 7.08
CA VAL A 124 -16.26 1.78 7.90
C VAL A 124 -15.86 1.35 9.30
N LYS A 125 -16.45 1.96 10.32
CA LYS A 125 -16.24 1.57 11.72
C LYS A 125 -16.77 0.16 11.97
N TYR A 126 -16.02 -0.68 12.66
CA TYR A 126 -16.39 -2.05 13.00
C TYR A 126 -15.66 -2.53 14.26
N GLY A 127 -16.02 -3.73 14.72
CA GLY A 127 -15.37 -4.42 15.82
C GLY A 127 -15.60 -3.80 17.19
N SER A 128 -15.19 -4.54 18.21
CA SER A 128 -15.32 -4.16 19.62
C SER A 128 -14.29 -3.12 20.06
N GLU A 129 -13.16 -3.02 19.37
CA GLU A 129 -12.03 -2.15 19.71
C GLU A 129 -12.00 -0.82 18.93
N ASN A 130 -13.14 -0.40 18.31
CA ASN A 130 -13.28 0.85 17.54
C ASN A 130 -12.31 0.97 16.35
N SER A 131 -12.13 -0.07 15.59
CA SER A 131 -11.36 -0.03 14.35
C SER A 131 -12.19 0.48 13.17
N ARG A 132 -11.50 0.70 12.06
CA ARG A 132 -12.10 0.96 10.75
C ARG A 132 -11.56 -0.07 9.80
N ILE A 133 -12.47 -0.79 9.15
CA ILE A 133 -12.11 -1.69 8.07
C ILE A 133 -11.80 -0.87 6.81
N ASP A 134 -10.77 -1.26 6.09
CA ASP A 134 -10.39 -0.56 4.86
C ASP A 134 -11.49 -0.63 3.81
N ILE A 135 -12.08 -1.83 3.58
CA ILE A 135 -13.15 -2.04 2.62
C ILE A 135 -14.21 -2.97 3.22
N LEU A 136 -15.47 -2.58 3.08
CA LEU A 136 -16.63 -3.41 3.39
C LEU A 136 -17.42 -3.66 2.11
N LEU A 137 -17.66 -4.95 1.79
CA LEU A 137 -18.53 -5.35 0.71
C LEU A 137 -19.85 -5.87 1.29
N GLU A 138 -20.95 -5.44 0.71
CA GLU A 138 -22.32 -5.77 1.18
C GLU A 138 -23.18 -6.27 0.02
N ASP A 139 -24.06 -7.22 0.35
CA ASP A 139 -25.06 -7.76 -0.54
C ASP A 139 -26.27 -8.23 0.29
N ASN A 140 -27.46 -8.30 -0.32
CA ASN A 140 -28.69 -8.74 0.38
C ASN A 140 -28.75 -10.26 0.61
N GLU A 141 -28.00 -11.03 -0.19
CA GLU A 141 -28.07 -12.50 -0.22
C GLU A 141 -26.79 -13.14 0.36
N LYS A 142 -25.78 -12.34 0.70
CA LYS A 142 -24.49 -12.82 1.20
C LYS A 142 -24.11 -12.14 2.52
N PRO A 143 -23.38 -12.85 3.40
CA PRO A 143 -22.78 -12.21 4.56
C PRO A 143 -21.86 -11.05 4.14
N PRO A 144 -21.87 -9.92 4.84
CA PRO A 144 -20.92 -8.84 4.65
C PRO A 144 -19.48 -9.34 4.66
N CYS A 145 -18.63 -8.76 3.80
CA CYS A 145 -17.21 -9.12 3.70
C CYS A 145 -16.34 -7.95 4.16
N TYR A 146 -15.63 -8.15 5.25
CA TYR A 146 -14.69 -7.20 5.84
C TYR A 146 -13.29 -7.44 5.29
N ILE A 147 -12.71 -6.43 4.63
CA ILE A 147 -11.42 -6.55 3.95
C ILE A 147 -10.44 -5.56 4.57
N GLU A 148 -9.37 -6.08 5.15
CA GLU A 148 -8.22 -5.32 5.62
C GLU A 148 -7.11 -5.39 4.58
N VAL A 149 -6.60 -4.25 4.14
CA VAL A 149 -5.56 -4.14 3.12
C VAL A 149 -4.19 -3.96 3.79
N LYS A 150 -3.20 -4.74 3.36
CA LYS A 150 -1.83 -4.65 3.84
C LYS A 150 -0.86 -4.44 2.69
N SER A 151 0.00 -3.42 2.80
CA SER A 151 1.07 -3.16 1.83
C SER A 151 2.26 -4.05 2.11
N VAL A 152 2.78 -4.69 1.07
CA VAL A 152 4.01 -5.48 1.13
C VAL A 152 5.10 -4.76 0.35
N THR A 153 6.14 -4.32 1.06
CA THR A 153 7.28 -3.58 0.51
C THR A 153 8.64 -4.10 0.96
N LEU A 154 8.68 -5.06 1.89
CA LEU A 154 9.91 -5.64 2.40
C LEU A 154 10.38 -6.74 1.45
N LEU A 155 11.38 -6.45 0.62
CA LEU A 155 12.12 -7.42 -0.18
C LEU A 155 13.25 -8.02 0.68
N ASP A 156 13.44 -9.33 0.60
CA ASP A 156 14.62 -9.98 1.18
C ASP A 156 15.81 -9.80 0.23
N GLU A 157 16.77 -9.03 0.67
CA GLU A 157 17.99 -8.73 -0.10
C GLU A 157 19.21 -9.55 0.35
N GLN A 158 19.02 -10.60 1.18
CA GLN A 158 20.12 -11.46 1.59
C GLN A 158 20.62 -12.30 0.39
N GLU A 159 21.92 -12.47 0.25
CA GLU A 159 22.52 -13.22 -0.85
C GLU A 159 22.06 -14.69 -0.92
N THR A 160 21.59 -15.24 0.21
CA THR A 160 21.11 -16.62 0.34
C THR A 160 19.62 -16.78 0.12
N SER A 161 18.89 -15.66 -0.07
CA SER A 161 17.44 -15.69 -0.20
C SER A 161 16.98 -16.11 -1.60
N THR A 162 15.75 -16.58 -1.70
CA THR A 162 15.11 -16.83 -3.00
C THR A 162 14.86 -15.49 -3.69
N GLU A 163 15.27 -15.36 -4.93
CA GLU A 163 15.03 -14.17 -5.74
C GLU A 163 13.53 -13.80 -5.73
N GLY A 164 13.25 -12.50 -5.54
CA GLY A 164 11.90 -11.99 -5.48
C GLY A 164 11.11 -12.32 -4.21
N GLN A 165 11.77 -12.80 -3.14
CA GLN A 165 11.10 -13.11 -1.88
C GLN A 165 10.81 -11.83 -1.09
N GLY A 166 9.54 -11.54 -0.86
CA GLY A 166 9.07 -10.49 0.04
C GLY A 166 8.49 -11.02 1.33
N PHE A 167 8.43 -10.17 2.35
CA PHE A 167 7.90 -10.51 3.67
C PHE A 167 6.89 -9.47 4.17
N PHE A 168 5.93 -9.94 4.98
CA PHE A 168 5.04 -9.10 5.76
C PHE A 168 4.94 -9.66 7.20
N PRO A 169 4.95 -8.81 8.25
CA PRO A 169 5.13 -7.36 8.24
C PRO A 169 6.61 -6.94 8.11
N ASP A 170 6.86 -5.65 7.87
CA ASP A 170 8.20 -5.05 7.88
C ASP A 170 8.70 -4.66 9.29
N ALA A 171 7.81 -4.72 10.29
CA ALA A 171 8.11 -4.46 11.69
C ALA A 171 7.03 -5.08 12.60
N VAL A 172 7.33 -5.26 13.90
CA VAL A 172 6.34 -5.67 14.90
C VAL A 172 5.17 -4.68 14.92
N THR A 173 3.93 -5.20 14.81
CA THR A 173 2.74 -4.37 14.68
C THR A 173 1.59 -4.77 15.62
N THR A 174 1.51 -4.14 16.78
CA THR A 174 0.38 -4.32 17.71
C THR A 174 -0.96 -3.94 17.09
N ARG A 175 -0.96 -2.94 16.20
CA ARG A 175 -2.15 -2.56 15.42
C ARG A 175 -2.56 -3.68 14.45
N GLY A 176 -1.61 -4.34 13.80
CA GLY A 176 -1.89 -5.48 12.93
C GLY A 176 -2.52 -6.63 13.68
N GLN A 177 -1.97 -6.98 14.85
CA GLN A 177 -2.51 -8.01 15.74
C GLN A 177 -3.95 -7.68 16.18
N LYS A 178 -4.23 -6.40 16.54
CA LYS A 178 -5.59 -5.92 16.85
C LYS A 178 -6.55 -6.15 15.67
N HIS A 179 -6.19 -5.72 14.48
CA HIS A 179 -7.04 -5.88 13.29
C HIS A 179 -7.35 -7.35 12.99
N LEU A 180 -6.39 -8.27 13.21
CA LEU A 180 -6.63 -9.70 13.03
C LEU A 180 -7.63 -10.26 14.06
N ARG A 181 -7.55 -9.84 15.34
CA ARG A 181 -8.55 -10.24 16.34
C ARG A 181 -9.95 -9.79 15.94
N GLU A 182 -10.11 -8.52 15.55
CA GLU A 182 -11.41 -7.99 15.16
C GLU A 182 -11.94 -8.66 13.88
N LEU A 183 -11.08 -9.00 12.91
CA LEU A 183 -11.48 -9.80 11.74
C LEU A 183 -11.95 -11.20 12.15
N THR A 184 -11.29 -11.83 13.13
CA THR A 184 -11.71 -13.12 13.69
C THR A 184 -13.10 -13.01 14.32
N GLU A 185 -13.36 -11.96 15.13
CA GLU A 185 -14.69 -11.69 15.70
C GLU A 185 -15.78 -11.56 14.60
N MET A 186 -15.44 -10.94 13.47
CA MET A 186 -16.39 -10.84 12.34
C MET A 186 -16.71 -12.23 11.76
N VAL A 187 -15.71 -13.09 11.60
CA VAL A 187 -15.93 -14.47 11.12
C VAL A 187 -16.77 -15.27 12.11
N GLU A 188 -16.47 -15.20 13.41
CA GLU A 188 -17.22 -15.86 14.47
C GLU A 188 -18.68 -15.39 14.55
N SER A 189 -18.93 -14.14 14.14
CA SER A 189 -20.28 -13.54 14.03
C SER A 189 -21.01 -13.89 12.72
N GLY A 190 -20.46 -14.82 11.91
CA GLY A 190 -21.07 -15.28 10.66
C GLY A 190 -20.80 -14.40 9.44
N ASN A 191 -19.90 -13.42 9.54
CA ASN A 191 -19.48 -12.60 8.41
C ASN A 191 -18.29 -13.23 7.68
N ARG A 192 -17.93 -12.67 6.54
CA ARG A 192 -16.69 -12.99 5.82
C ARG A 192 -15.59 -11.97 6.15
N ALA A 193 -14.37 -12.45 6.37
CA ALA A 193 -13.21 -11.58 6.53
C ALA A 193 -12.10 -11.95 5.53
N VAL A 194 -11.39 -10.95 5.05
CA VAL A 194 -10.28 -11.10 4.09
C VAL A 194 -9.12 -10.19 4.49
N LEU A 195 -7.92 -10.77 4.53
CA LEU A 195 -6.67 -10.02 4.61
C LEU A 195 -6.08 -9.94 3.20
N LEU A 196 -6.11 -8.76 2.60
CA LEU A 196 -5.68 -8.53 1.22
C LEU A 196 -4.29 -7.90 1.19
N PHE A 197 -3.32 -8.63 0.63
CA PHE A 197 -1.96 -8.12 0.46
C PHE A 197 -1.80 -7.43 -0.88
N THR A 198 -1.44 -6.14 -0.87
CA THR A 198 -1.03 -5.40 -2.05
C THR A 198 0.49 -5.38 -2.12
N VAL A 199 1.07 -6.03 -3.13
CA VAL A 199 2.52 -6.05 -3.35
C VAL A 199 2.91 -4.77 -4.06
N LEU A 200 3.57 -3.87 -3.35
CA LEU A 200 3.90 -2.53 -3.82
C LEU A 200 5.41 -2.34 -4.07
N HIS A 201 6.12 -3.41 -4.39
CA HIS A 201 7.55 -3.43 -4.69
C HIS A 201 7.82 -4.24 -5.95
N SER A 202 8.41 -3.63 -6.97
CA SER A 202 8.59 -4.27 -8.29
C SER A 202 9.55 -5.45 -8.30
N GLY A 203 10.36 -5.63 -7.27
CA GLY A 203 11.26 -6.77 -7.11
C GLY A 203 10.66 -7.94 -6.32
N ILE A 204 9.40 -7.84 -5.84
CA ILE A 204 8.77 -8.92 -5.08
C ILE A 204 7.89 -9.76 -6.00
N GLU A 205 8.17 -11.06 -6.06
CA GLU A 205 7.40 -12.05 -6.83
C GLU A 205 6.64 -13.03 -5.92
N LYS A 206 7.12 -13.22 -4.68
CA LYS A 206 6.56 -14.13 -3.69
C LYS A 206 6.49 -13.45 -2.34
N VAL A 207 5.45 -13.71 -1.57
CA VAL A 207 5.28 -13.15 -0.23
C VAL A 207 5.15 -14.27 0.79
N SER A 208 5.87 -14.13 1.87
CA SER A 208 5.80 -15.03 3.02
C SER A 208 5.60 -14.27 4.33
N ALA A 209 5.15 -14.99 5.35
CA ALA A 209 5.03 -14.47 6.70
C ALA A 209 6.43 -14.18 7.29
N ALA A 210 6.59 -12.97 7.85
CA ALA A 210 7.82 -12.56 8.52
C ALA A 210 7.87 -13.06 9.98
N HIS A 211 7.87 -14.37 10.19
CA HIS A 211 7.91 -14.97 11.55
C HIS A 211 9.10 -14.49 12.38
N HIS A 212 10.21 -14.17 11.72
CA HIS A 212 11.43 -13.65 12.35
C HIS A 212 11.28 -12.19 12.82
N ILE A 213 10.25 -11.48 12.37
CA ILE A 213 9.96 -10.07 12.73
C ILE A 213 8.82 -10.00 13.74
N ASP A 214 7.69 -10.64 13.46
CA ASP A 214 6.49 -10.60 14.32
C ASP A 214 5.84 -11.99 14.39
N CYS A 215 6.34 -12.84 15.31
CA CYS A 215 5.78 -14.17 15.50
C CYS A 215 4.38 -14.17 16.13
N LEU A 216 3.98 -13.11 16.84
CA LEU A 216 2.65 -12.99 17.44
C LEU A 216 1.56 -12.62 16.43
N LEU A 217 1.91 -12.01 15.32
CA LEU A 217 0.95 -11.70 14.25
C LEU A 217 0.45 -13.00 13.59
N TYR A 218 1.26 -14.02 13.55
CA TYR A 218 0.96 -15.32 12.92
C TYR A 218 0.59 -16.39 13.92
#